data_2c35f30401c8464f59e39f84ac3190f6
#
_entry.id   2c35f30401c8464f59e39f84ac3190f6
#
_cell.length_a   1.000
_cell.length_b   1.000
_cell.length_c   1.000
_cell.angle_alpha   90.00
_cell.angle_beta   90.00
_cell.angle_gamma   90.00
#
_symmetry.space_group_name_H-M   'P 1'
#
loop_
_entity.id
_entity.type
_entity.pdbx_description
1 polymer ?
#
loop_
_entity_poly.entity_id
_entity_poly.type
_entity_poly.pdbx_seq_one_letter_code
_entity_poly.pdbx_strand_id
1 'polypeptide(L)'
;LKHKLMTARDDAAYEAVRDSIAIGIAAESSGGGKNTRTANDWLGQRLQAIKQFGAAHIKVATWARIMDGGKDNGPVWRYLVQPANERASQETTMRAEATTALDAIVRPIMDKVPMADKIGKGKFFPTLNDSLNWQERFTILLNLGNESNTQRLMAGKGWTMAQIKPVLDTFSAEELRAAQAIWDHFESYRPLIASKELRVSGKEPEWIPARQITLKSADGQTV
;
A
#
# COMPACT_ATOMS: atom_id res chain seq x y z
N LEU A 1 3.46 -25.08 11.30
CA LEU A 1 4.90 -24.81 11.14
C LEU A 1 5.15 -23.35 10.76
N LYS A 2 4.45 -22.81 9.71
CA LYS A 2 4.61 -21.42 9.22
C LYS A 2 4.37 -20.37 10.31
N HIS A 3 3.31 -20.51 11.08
CA HIS A 3 2.99 -19.59 12.19
C HIS A 3 4.10 -19.58 13.25
N LYS A 4 4.60 -20.73 13.67
CA LYS A 4 5.70 -20.84 14.66
C LYS A 4 7.00 -20.19 14.17
N LEU A 5 7.31 -20.31 12.86
CA LEU A 5 8.48 -19.67 12.26
C LEU A 5 8.34 -18.14 12.17
N MET A 6 7.13 -17.66 11.90
CA MET A 6 6.86 -16.21 11.90
C MET A 6 6.97 -15.64 13.30
N THR A 7 6.36 -16.26 14.30
CA THR A 7 6.45 -15.83 15.71
C THR A 7 7.90 -15.81 16.18
N ALA A 8 8.68 -16.86 15.93
CA ALA A 8 10.09 -16.92 16.33
C ALA A 8 10.96 -15.84 15.66
N ARG A 9 10.64 -15.47 14.42
CA ARG A 9 11.33 -14.39 13.70
C ARG A 9 10.95 -13.03 14.24
N ASP A 10 9.68 -12.81 14.56
CA ASP A 10 9.18 -11.57 15.13
C ASP A 10 9.73 -11.37 16.54
N ASP A 11 9.83 -12.46 17.34
CA ASP A 11 10.46 -12.45 18.66
C ASP A 11 11.94 -12.11 18.56
N ALA A 12 12.69 -12.71 17.62
CA ALA A 12 14.10 -12.38 17.41
C ALA A 12 14.32 -10.92 16.95
N ALA A 13 13.46 -10.41 16.08
CA ALA A 13 13.50 -9.01 15.66
C ALA A 13 13.19 -8.06 16.83
N TYR A 14 12.20 -8.40 17.65
CA TYR A 14 11.87 -7.65 18.86
C TYR A 14 13.04 -7.63 19.85
N GLU A 15 13.66 -8.78 20.11
CA GLU A 15 14.84 -8.88 20.99
C GLU A 15 16.02 -8.06 20.48
N ALA A 16 16.29 -8.09 19.18
CA ALA A 16 17.36 -7.29 18.58
C ALA A 16 17.12 -5.79 18.73
N VAL A 17 15.90 -5.32 18.55
CA VAL A 17 15.52 -3.91 18.78
C VAL A 17 15.63 -3.55 20.26
N ARG A 18 15.11 -4.39 21.15
CA ARG A 18 15.21 -4.22 22.61
C ARG A 18 16.66 -4.09 23.05
N ASP A 19 17.52 -4.98 22.58
CA ASP A 19 18.93 -5.00 22.95
C ASP A 19 19.68 -3.78 22.40
N SER A 20 19.36 -3.34 21.18
CA SER A 20 19.91 -2.12 20.60
C SER A 20 19.53 -0.88 21.43
N ILE A 21 18.28 -0.78 21.89
CA ILE A 21 17.80 0.28 22.76
C ILE A 21 18.53 0.21 24.12
N ALA A 22 18.66 -0.98 24.71
CA ALA A 22 19.32 -1.19 25.99
C ALA A 22 20.80 -0.81 25.93
N ILE A 23 21.51 -1.20 24.86
CA ILE A 23 22.91 -0.83 24.63
C ILE A 23 23.05 0.69 24.45
N GLY A 24 22.17 1.32 23.68
CA GLY A 24 22.16 2.76 23.47
C GLY A 24 21.95 3.54 24.79
N ILE A 25 21.01 3.09 25.62
CA ILE A 25 20.75 3.68 26.96
C ILE A 25 21.95 3.46 27.87
N ALA A 26 22.56 2.27 27.88
CA ALA A 26 23.73 1.98 28.70
C ALA A 26 24.95 2.84 28.31
N ALA A 27 25.19 3.03 27.00
CA ALA A 27 26.27 3.85 26.47
C ALA A 27 26.10 5.33 26.85
N GLU A 28 24.89 5.88 26.84
CA GLU A 28 24.63 7.28 27.24
C GLU A 28 24.63 7.48 28.78
N SER A 29 24.26 6.46 29.55
CA SER A 29 24.28 6.51 31.03
C SER A 29 25.68 6.39 31.58
N SER A 30 26.64 5.77 30.88
CA SER A 30 28.05 5.67 31.31
C SER A 30 28.84 6.98 31.17
N GLY A 31 28.32 7.98 30.46
CA GLY A 31 28.94 9.29 30.29
C GLY A 31 28.72 10.31 31.42
N GLY A 32 27.97 9.99 32.46
CA GLY A 32 27.65 10.94 33.56
C GLY A 32 27.51 10.29 34.92
N GLY A 33 28.59 10.25 35.66
CA GLY A 33 28.70 10.21 37.14
C GLY A 33 27.91 9.15 37.91
N LYS A 34 28.66 8.22 38.49
CA LYS A 34 28.37 7.46 39.74
C LYS A 34 26.91 7.27 40.17
N ASN A 35 26.16 6.44 39.45
CA ASN A 35 25.04 5.71 40.04
C ASN A 35 24.82 4.42 39.25
N THR A 36 25.15 3.31 39.85
CA THR A 36 24.97 1.93 39.38
C THR A 36 23.50 1.53 39.42
N ARG A 37 22.62 2.24 38.67
CA ARG A 37 21.29 1.76 38.37
C ARG A 37 21.35 1.01 37.04
N THR A 38 20.95 -0.24 37.07
CA THR A 38 20.86 -1.05 35.85
C THR A 38 19.83 -0.44 34.87
N ALA A 39 20.09 -0.54 33.59
CA ALA A 39 19.17 -0.03 32.55
C ALA A 39 17.72 -0.52 32.76
N ASN A 40 17.55 -1.73 33.31
CA ASN A 40 16.23 -2.30 33.65
C ASN A 40 15.52 -1.54 34.77
N ASP A 41 16.23 -1.07 35.82
CA ASP A 41 15.63 -0.31 36.92
C ASP A 41 15.16 1.07 36.45
N TRP A 42 15.92 1.68 35.57
CA TRP A 42 15.56 2.97 34.98
C TRP A 42 14.34 2.86 34.08
N LEU A 43 14.27 1.82 33.20
CA LEU A 43 13.12 1.56 32.37
C LEU A 43 11.86 1.25 33.20
N GLY A 44 11.99 0.46 34.28
CA GLY A 44 10.89 0.11 35.16
C GLY A 44 10.29 1.35 35.89
N GLN A 45 11.12 2.25 36.37
CA GLN A 45 10.67 3.49 37.02
C GLN A 45 9.97 4.44 36.04
N ARG A 46 10.44 4.53 34.78
CA ARG A 46 9.83 5.37 33.74
C ARG A 46 8.53 4.79 33.25
N LEU A 47 8.41 3.47 33.10
CA LEU A 47 7.16 2.79 32.76
C LEU A 47 6.10 2.96 33.86
N GLN A 48 6.48 2.97 35.14
CA GLN A 48 5.58 3.25 36.24
C GLN A 48 5.06 4.70 36.22
N ALA A 49 5.91 5.65 35.92
CA ALA A 49 5.51 7.04 35.75
C ALA A 49 4.51 7.23 34.59
N ILE A 50 4.71 6.53 33.47
CA ILE A 50 3.79 6.58 32.32
C ILE A 50 2.42 5.98 32.67
N LYS A 51 2.36 4.87 33.42
CA LYS A 51 1.11 4.28 33.89
C LYS A 51 0.30 5.23 34.77
N GLN A 52 0.97 6.05 35.58
CA GLN A 52 0.32 7.02 36.46
C GLN A 52 -0.25 8.24 35.73
N PHE A 53 0.30 8.59 34.55
CA PHE A 53 -0.14 9.75 33.75
C PHE A 53 -1.21 9.46 32.69
N GLY A 54 -1.82 8.29 32.70
CA GLY A 54 -2.90 7.96 31.75
C GLY A 54 -2.40 7.88 30.30
N ALA A 55 -1.58 6.89 30.02
CA ALA A 55 -0.86 6.68 28.74
C ALA A 55 -1.72 6.72 27.45
N ALA A 56 -3.04 6.69 27.57
CA ALA A 56 -3.97 6.66 26.45
C ALA A 56 -3.99 7.93 25.56
N HIS A 57 -3.41 9.04 26.04
CA HIS A 57 -3.47 10.34 25.34
C HIS A 57 -2.09 10.95 25.02
N ILE A 58 -1.00 10.27 25.36
CA ILE A 58 0.35 10.78 25.12
C ILE A 58 0.79 10.39 23.71
N LYS A 59 1.17 11.37 22.88
CA LYS A 59 1.78 11.10 21.57
C LYS A 59 3.04 10.27 21.73
N VAL A 60 3.27 9.32 20.82
CA VAL A 60 4.45 8.42 20.85
C VAL A 60 5.77 9.20 20.97
N ALA A 61 5.89 10.34 20.30
CA ALA A 61 7.04 11.23 20.39
C ALA A 61 7.25 11.79 21.81
N THR A 62 6.17 12.20 22.50
CA THR A 62 6.22 12.69 23.87
C THR A 62 6.61 11.57 24.84
N TRP A 63 6.06 10.38 24.60
CA TRP A 63 6.42 9.19 25.37
C TRP A 63 7.91 8.84 25.21
N ALA A 64 8.44 8.83 23.99
CA ALA A 64 9.86 8.60 23.74
C ALA A 64 10.75 9.64 24.45
N ARG A 65 10.37 10.93 24.40
CA ARG A 65 11.08 11.99 25.12
C ARG A 65 11.11 11.78 26.63
N ILE A 66 10.01 11.34 27.24
CA ILE A 66 9.95 11.00 28.66
C ILE A 66 10.90 9.83 28.97
N MET A 67 10.88 8.79 28.14
CA MET A 67 11.76 7.62 28.27
C MET A 67 13.23 8.00 28.11
N ASP A 68 13.55 8.95 27.24
CA ASP A 68 14.90 9.48 27.02
C ASP A 68 15.34 10.52 28.09
N GLY A 69 14.61 10.64 29.21
CA GLY A 69 14.97 11.52 30.32
C GLY A 69 14.75 13.01 30.02
N GLY A 70 13.82 13.34 29.14
CA GLY A 70 13.51 14.70 28.68
C GLY A 70 14.39 15.20 27.53
N LYS A 71 15.30 14.37 27.02
CA LYS A 71 16.18 14.70 25.91
C LYS A 71 15.44 14.51 24.58
N ASP A 72 15.65 15.41 23.64
CA ASP A 72 15.27 15.23 22.26
C ASP A 72 16.33 14.36 21.55
N ASN A 73 15.88 13.45 20.68
CA ASN A 73 16.75 12.54 19.94
C ASN A 73 17.56 11.54 20.80
N GLY A 74 17.04 11.12 21.95
CA GLY A 74 17.62 10.05 22.76
C GLY A 74 17.51 8.67 22.12
N PRO A 75 18.00 7.60 22.79
CA PRO A 75 17.99 6.24 22.24
C PRO A 75 16.61 5.73 21.84
N VAL A 76 15.58 5.97 22.66
CA VAL A 76 14.21 5.52 22.34
C VAL A 76 13.68 6.26 21.12
N TRP A 77 13.96 7.56 21.01
CA TRP A 77 13.62 8.30 19.79
C TRP A 77 14.31 7.72 18.56
N ARG A 78 15.65 7.56 18.59
CA ARG A 78 16.44 7.13 17.42
C ARG A 78 16.08 5.73 16.93
N TYR A 79 15.85 4.79 17.86
CA TYR A 79 15.64 3.39 17.49
C TYR A 79 14.17 3.00 17.31
N LEU A 80 13.23 3.76 17.86
CA LEU A 80 11.81 3.43 17.78
C LEU A 80 10.99 4.47 16.98
N VAL A 81 11.11 5.75 17.34
CA VAL A 81 10.23 6.79 16.77
C VAL A 81 10.73 7.29 15.42
N GLN A 82 12.03 7.58 15.32
CA GLN A 82 12.62 8.10 14.09
C GLN A 82 12.44 7.13 12.89
N PRO A 83 12.75 5.82 12.99
CA PRO A 83 12.55 4.90 11.89
C PRO A 83 11.07 4.78 11.47
N ALA A 84 10.14 4.85 12.44
CA ALA A 84 8.72 4.84 12.15
C ALA A 84 8.28 6.09 11.38
N ASN A 85 8.73 7.27 11.79
CA ASN A 85 8.45 8.54 11.12
C ASN A 85 9.06 8.60 9.71
N GLU A 86 10.30 8.12 9.56
CA GLU A 86 10.95 8.04 8.25
C GLU A 86 10.18 7.15 7.28
N ARG A 87 9.71 5.98 7.75
CA ARG A 87 8.89 5.09 6.94
C ARG A 87 7.52 5.69 6.58
N ALA A 88 6.87 6.36 7.53
CA ALA A 88 5.61 7.04 7.28
C ALA A 88 5.78 8.18 6.24
N SER A 89 6.89 8.94 6.34
CA SER A 89 7.23 9.97 5.35
C SER A 89 7.48 9.38 3.97
N GLN A 90 8.27 8.29 3.88
CA GLN A 90 8.51 7.57 2.63
C GLN A 90 7.21 7.06 2.01
N GLU A 91 6.33 6.46 2.81
CA GLU A 91 5.01 6.00 2.35
C GLU A 91 4.18 7.15 1.78
N THR A 92 4.15 8.28 2.47
CA THR A 92 3.41 9.48 2.01
C THR A 92 3.94 9.98 0.68
N THR A 93 5.27 10.06 0.52
CA THR A 93 5.91 10.47 -0.75
C THR A 93 5.59 9.49 -1.86
N MET A 94 5.74 8.19 -1.63
CA MET A 94 5.42 7.17 -2.63
C MET A 94 3.94 7.17 -3.05
N ARG A 95 3.03 7.43 -2.11
CA ARG A 95 1.59 7.56 -2.42
C ARG A 95 1.32 8.79 -3.29
N ALA A 96 1.96 9.92 -2.98
CA ALA A 96 1.83 11.14 -3.78
C ALA A 96 2.37 10.96 -5.20
N GLU A 97 3.54 10.34 -5.35
CA GLU A 97 4.14 10.01 -6.65
C GLU A 97 3.25 9.06 -7.46
N ALA A 98 2.74 8.00 -6.82
CA ALA A 98 1.83 7.05 -7.47
C ALA A 98 0.53 7.72 -7.94
N THR A 99 -0.04 8.58 -7.11
CA THR A 99 -1.25 9.34 -7.47
C THR A 99 -0.99 10.28 -8.65
N THR A 100 0.15 10.99 -8.63
CA THR A 100 0.53 11.89 -9.71
C THR A 100 0.75 11.14 -11.02
N ALA A 101 1.41 9.98 -10.97
CA ALA A 101 1.64 9.15 -12.15
C ALA A 101 0.32 8.60 -12.74
N LEU A 102 -0.59 8.12 -11.89
CA LEU A 102 -1.92 7.69 -12.34
C LEU A 102 -2.74 8.84 -12.91
N ASP A 103 -2.73 10.00 -12.27
CA ASP A 103 -3.43 11.18 -12.76
C ASP A 103 -2.93 11.61 -14.16
N ALA A 104 -1.62 11.56 -14.38
CA ALA A 104 -1.01 11.85 -15.68
C ALA A 104 -1.46 10.88 -16.80
N ILE A 105 -1.77 9.63 -16.46
CA ILE A 105 -2.30 8.64 -17.42
C ILE A 105 -3.81 8.86 -17.66
N VAL A 106 -4.57 9.09 -16.59
CA VAL A 106 -6.05 9.06 -16.65
C VAL A 106 -6.64 10.40 -17.05
N ARG A 107 -6.07 11.52 -16.61
CA ARG A 107 -6.61 12.86 -16.85
C ARG A 107 -6.78 13.17 -18.34
N PRO A 108 -5.81 12.92 -19.23
CA PRO A 108 -5.96 13.26 -20.65
C PRO A 108 -7.14 12.55 -21.33
N ILE A 109 -7.47 11.34 -20.93
CA ILE A 109 -8.63 10.61 -21.46
C ILE A 109 -9.92 11.07 -20.79
N MET A 110 -9.91 11.28 -19.47
CA MET A 110 -11.08 11.76 -18.74
C MET A 110 -11.55 13.12 -19.20
N ASP A 111 -10.65 14.05 -19.52
CA ASP A 111 -11.00 15.40 -19.95
C ASP A 111 -11.72 15.41 -21.30
N LYS A 112 -11.53 14.41 -22.13
CA LYS A 112 -12.19 14.23 -23.43
C LYS A 112 -13.60 13.61 -23.33
N VAL A 113 -13.89 12.93 -22.21
CA VAL A 113 -15.19 12.29 -22.01
C VAL A 113 -16.24 13.34 -21.63
N PRO A 114 -17.39 13.41 -22.35
CA PRO A 114 -18.47 14.32 -21.98
C PRO A 114 -18.97 14.08 -20.55
N MET A 115 -19.32 15.15 -19.85
CA MET A 115 -19.80 15.06 -18.46
C MET A 115 -21.03 14.14 -18.33
N ALA A 116 -21.94 14.20 -19.30
CA ALA A 116 -23.12 13.33 -19.33
C ALA A 116 -22.79 11.85 -19.39
N ASP A 117 -21.67 11.45 -20.03
CA ASP A 117 -21.21 10.07 -20.07
C ASP A 117 -20.37 9.69 -18.83
N LYS A 118 -19.74 10.68 -18.16
CA LYS A 118 -19.02 10.44 -16.90
C LYS A 118 -19.94 10.06 -15.75
N ILE A 119 -21.02 10.83 -15.56
CA ILE A 119 -21.90 10.76 -14.36
C ILE A 119 -23.38 10.54 -14.66
N GLY A 120 -23.75 10.48 -15.95
CA GLY A 120 -25.11 10.23 -16.39
C GLY A 120 -25.50 8.74 -16.36
N LYS A 121 -26.67 8.42 -16.89
CA LYS A 121 -27.15 7.02 -17.00
C LYS A 121 -26.30 6.14 -17.92
N GLY A 122 -25.41 6.77 -18.70
CA GLY A 122 -24.54 6.08 -19.63
C GLY A 122 -25.25 5.55 -20.88
N LYS A 123 -24.55 4.67 -21.62
CA LYS A 123 -25.04 4.02 -22.83
C LYS A 123 -25.71 2.69 -22.47
N PHE A 124 -26.88 2.41 -23.04
CA PHE A 124 -27.55 1.12 -22.88
C PHE A 124 -26.90 0.05 -23.73
N PHE A 125 -26.62 -1.10 -23.14
CA PHE A 125 -26.05 -2.29 -23.79
C PHE A 125 -27.06 -3.44 -23.74
N PRO A 126 -27.74 -3.74 -24.85
CA PRO A 126 -28.75 -4.80 -24.87
C PRO A 126 -28.22 -6.17 -24.47
N THR A 127 -26.95 -6.46 -24.76
CA THR A 127 -26.31 -7.74 -24.43
C THR A 127 -26.14 -7.94 -22.91
N LEU A 128 -26.08 -6.85 -22.15
CA LEU A 128 -25.98 -6.86 -20.68
C LEU A 128 -27.32 -6.57 -20.01
N ASN A 129 -28.29 -6.06 -20.79
CA ASN A 129 -29.54 -5.48 -20.29
C ASN A 129 -29.30 -4.41 -19.23
N ASP A 130 -28.26 -3.59 -19.42
CA ASP A 130 -27.82 -2.57 -18.47
C ASP A 130 -27.32 -1.31 -19.18
N SER A 131 -27.37 -0.18 -18.46
CA SER A 131 -26.84 1.10 -18.92
C SER A 131 -25.55 1.40 -18.18
N LEU A 132 -24.44 1.59 -18.90
CA LEU A 132 -23.13 1.80 -18.33
C LEU A 132 -22.59 3.18 -18.72
N ASN A 133 -22.21 3.98 -17.74
CA ASN A 133 -21.46 5.20 -17.96
C ASN A 133 -19.99 4.91 -18.31
N TRP A 134 -19.21 5.93 -18.63
CA TRP A 134 -17.82 5.76 -19.03
C TRP A 134 -16.97 5.09 -17.93
N GLN A 135 -17.14 5.47 -16.67
CA GLN A 135 -16.37 4.91 -15.56
C GLN A 135 -16.64 3.41 -15.36
N GLU A 136 -17.91 3.02 -15.47
CA GLU A 136 -18.31 1.62 -15.37
C GLU A 136 -17.75 0.78 -16.52
N ARG A 137 -17.82 1.29 -17.75
CA ARG A 137 -17.20 0.66 -18.91
C ARG A 137 -15.68 0.53 -18.75
N PHE A 138 -15.01 1.60 -18.35
CA PHE A 138 -13.56 1.59 -18.16
C PHE A 138 -13.14 0.65 -17.01
N THR A 139 -13.95 0.54 -15.96
CA THR A 139 -13.75 -0.46 -14.90
C THR A 139 -13.82 -1.89 -15.43
N ILE A 140 -14.78 -2.18 -16.34
CA ILE A 140 -14.85 -3.48 -17.00
C ILE A 140 -13.55 -3.75 -17.77
N LEU A 141 -13.08 -2.80 -18.56
CA LEU A 141 -11.82 -2.92 -19.31
C LEU A 141 -10.63 -3.22 -18.38
N LEU A 142 -10.48 -2.45 -17.30
CA LEU A 142 -9.38 -2.65 -16.35
C LEU A 142 -9.36 -4.02 -15.68
N ASN A 143 -10.53 -4.62 -15.46
CA ASN A 143 -10.61 -5.98 -14.88
C ASN A 143 -10.14 -7.07 -15.86
N LEU A 144 -10.03 -6.79 -17.16
CA LEU A 144 -9.60 -7.79 -18.13
C LEU A 144 -8.09 -8.03 -18.13
N GLY A 145 -7.28 -7.13 -17.59
CA GLY A 145 -5.84 -7.27 -17.51
C GLY A 145 -5.35 -8.41 -16.59
N ASN A 146 -6.26 -9.00 -15.81
CA ASN A 146 -5.94 -10.10 -14.90
C ASN A 146 -7.03 -11.17 -14.95
N GLU A 147 -6.62 -12.44 -15.11
CA GLU A 147 -7.58 -13.56 -15.25
C GLU A 147 -8.49 -13.71 -14.03
N SER A 148 -7.94 -13.59 -12.81
CA SER A 148 -8.73 -13.69 -11.57
C SER A 148 -9.78 -12.58 -11.48
N ASN A 149 -9.43 -11.34 -11.84
CA ASN A 149 -10.37 -10.22 -11.86
C ASN A 149 -11.44 -10.41 -12.93
N THR A 150 -11.05 -10.88 -14.11
CA THR A 150 -11.98 -11.25 -15.19
C THR A 150 -13.01 -12.27 -14.70
N GLN A 151 -12.56 -13.37 -14.10
CA GLN A 151 -13.44 -14.42 -13.57
C GLN A 151 -14.38 -13.90 -12.47
N ARG A 152 -13.88 -13.06 -11.55
CA ARG A 152 -14.72 -12.45 -10.51
C ARG A 152 -15.77 -11.51 -11.09
N LEU A 153 -15.41 -10.70 -12.08
CA LEU A 153 -16.35 -9.82 -12.78
C LEU A 153 -17.45 -10.65 -13.46
N MET A 154 -17.06 -11.69 -14.23
CA MET A 154 -18.00 -12.57 -14.93
C MET A 154 -18.94 -13.29 -13.96
N ALA A 155 -18.38 -13.92 -12.91
CA ALA A 155 -19.17 -14.64 -11.92
C ALA A 155 -20.10 -13.71 -11.12
N GLY A 156 -19.59 -12.53 -10.72
CA GLY A 156 -20.36 -11.57 -9.90
C GLY A 156 -21.51 -10.91 -10.64
N LYS A 157 -21.38 -10.71 -11.94
CA LYS A 157 -22.41 -10.10 -12.80
C LYS A 157 -23.22 -11.10 -13.61
N GLY A 158 -22.80 -12.35 -13.66
CA GLY A 158 -23.41 -13.35 -14.54
C GLY A 158 -23.17 -13.09 -16.02
N TRP A 159 -22.15 -12.35 -16.36
CA TRP A 159 -21.84 -11.97 -17.76
C TRP A 159 -20.84 -12.94 -18.40
N THR A 160 -20.85 -12.94 -19.73
CA THR A 160 -19.88 -13.67 -20.55
C THR A 160 -19.03 -12.70 -21.37
N MET A 161 -17.87 -13.14 -21.85
CA MET A 161 -17.02 -12.34 -22.74
C MET A 161 -17.76 -11.86 -23.99
N ALA A 162 -18.64 -12.69 -24.58
CA ALA A 162 -19.43 -12.30 -25.73
C ALA A 162 -20.39 -11.13 -25.41
N GLN A 163 -20.96 -11.12 -24.21
CA GLN A 163 -21.88 -10.07 -23.80
C GLN A 163 -21.18 -8.75 -23.52
N ILE A 164 -19.94 -8.76 -22.98
CA ILE A 164 -19.18 -7.52 -22.72
C ILE A 164 -18.42 -7.00 -23.93
N LYS A 165 -18.25 -7.81 -24.98
CA LYS A 165 -17.54 -7.37 -26.20
C LYS A 165 -18.08 -6.05 -26.77
N PRO A 166 -19.39 -5.80 -26.90
CA PRO A 166 -19.91 -4.52 -27.38
C PRO A 166 -19.54 -3.32 -26.49
N VAL A 167 -19.25 -3.54 -25.19
CA VAL A 167 -18.74 -2.50 -24.29
C VAL A 167 -17.30 -2.19 -24.66
N LEU A 168 -16.47 -3.19 -24.85
CA LEU A 168 -15.04 -3.04 -25.22
C LEU A 168 -14.89 -2.35 -26.58
N ASP A 169 -15.74 -2.64 -27.54
CA ASP A 169 -15.75 -2.04 -28.87
C ASP A 169 -16.10 -0.52 -28.85
N THR A 170 -16.46 0.05 -27.69
CA THR A 170 -16.72 1.49 -27.56
C THR A 170 -15.47 2.32 -27.25
N PHE A 171 -14.37 1.70 -26.85
CA PHE A 171 -13.16 2.41 -26.47
C PHE A 171 -12.33 2.84 -27.68
N SER A 172 -11.82 4.06 -27.62
CA SER A 172 -10.81 4.55 -28.55
C SER A 172 -9.47 3.88 -28.31
N ALA A 173 -8.58 3.92 -29.31
CA ALA A 173 -7.22 3.42 -29.15
C ALA A 173 -6.45 4.13 -28.03
N GLU A 174 -6.74 5.40 -27.77
CA GLU A 174 -6.13 6.18 -26.68
C GLU A 174 -6.57 5.65 -25.30
N GLU A 175 -7.86 5.35 -25.13
CA GLU A 175 -8.39 4.76 -23.89
C GLU A 175 -7.82 3.35 -23.65
N LEU A 176 -7.69 2.53 -24.70
CA LEU A 176 -7.06 1.22 -24.58
C LEU A 176 -5.58 1.31 -24.17
N ARG A 177 -4.82 2.25 -24.76
CA ARG A 177 -3.43 2.50 -24.34
C ARG A 177 -3.32 3.03 -22.93
N ALA A 178 -4.26 3.86 -22.49
CA ALA A 178 -4.28 4.33 -21.10
C ALA A 178 -4.58 3.16 -20.13
N ALA A 179 -5.47 2.24 -20.47
CA ALA A 179 -5.68 1.04 -19.67
C ALA A 179 -4.41 0.20 -19.57
N GLN A 180 -3.66 0.02 -20.67
CA GLN A 180 -2.37 -0.67 -20.65
C GLN A 180 -1.37 0.06 -19.77
N ALA A 181 -1.26 1.38 -19.87
CA ALA A 181 -0.35 2.18 -19.04
C ALA A 181 -0.70 2.10 -17.54
N ILE A 182 -1.99 1.98 -17.19
CA ILE A 182 -2.42 1.72 -15.81
C ILE A 182 -1.96 0.34 -15.33
N TRP A 183 -2.12 -0.70 -16.14
CA TRP A 183 -1.63 -2.04 -15.79
C TRP A 183 -0.12 -2.06 -15.62
N ASP A 184 0.64 -1.44 -16.52
CA ASP A 184 2.10 -1.33 -16.45
C ASP A 184 2.54 -0.56 -15.18
N HIS A 185 1.80 0.49 -14.83
CA HIS A 185 2.04 1.24 -13.60
C HIS A 185 1.88 0.35 -12.36
N PHE A 186 0.81 -0.41 -12.25
CA PHE A 186 0.63 -1.36 -11.15
C PHE A 186 1.67 -2.49 -11.15
N GLU A 187 2.04 -2.98 -12.32
CA GLU A 187 3.06 -4.02 -12.46
C GLU A 187 4.43 -3.53 -11.98
N SER A 188 4.73 -2.23 -12.12
CA SER A 188 5.97 -1.64 -11.64
C SER A 188 6.17 -1.74 -10.12
N TYR A 189 5.11 -1.95 -9.34
CA TYR A 189 5.18 -2.18 -7.89
C TYR A 189 5.49 -3.62 -7.49
N ARG A 190 5.50 -4.56 -8.44
CA ARG A 190 5.73 -5.99 -8.17
C ARG A 190 7.04 -6.24 -7.40
N PRO A 191 8.19 -5.63 -7.74
CA PRO A 191 9.43 -5.83 -6.98
C PRO A 191 9.33 -5.37 -5.52
N LEU A 192 8.63 -4.25 -5.27
CA LEU A 192 8.42 -3.73 -3.91
C LEU A 192 7.54 -4.67 -3.09
N ILE A 193 6.45 -5.17 -3.68
CA ILE A 193 5.55 -6.13 -3.03
C ILE A 193 6.29 -7.43 -2.76
N ALA A 194 7.06 -7.95 -3.73
CA ALA A 194 7.85 -9.16 -3.59
C ALA A 194 8.87 -9.03 -2.45
N SER A 195 9.61 -7.92 -2.40
CA SER A 195 10.61 -7.68 -1.36
C SER A 195 9.98 -7.57 0.04
N LYS A 196 8.81 -6.92 0.13
CA LYS A 196 8.05 -6.85 1.38
C LYS A 196 7.57 -8.24 1.81
N GLU A 197 6.96 -8.98 0.91
CA GLU A 197 6.39 -10.30 1.23
C GLU A 197 7.51 -11.30 1.60
N LEU A 198 8.62 -11.28 0.89
CA LEU A 198 9.79 -12.10 1.22
C LEU A 198 10.29 -11.79 2.64
N ARG A 199 10.34 -10.50 3.02
CA ARG A 199 10.77 -10.08 4.36
C ARG A 199 9.77 -10.48 5.45
N VAL A 200 8.46 -10.40 5.17
CA VAL A 200 7.39 -10.66 6.15
C VAL A 200 7.06 -12.15 6.25
N SER A 201 6.92 -12.83 5.12
CA SER A 201 6.47 -14.23 5.07
C SER A 201 7.60 -15.24 4.82
N GLY A 202 8.79 -14.76 4.42
CA GLY A 202 9.93 -15.61 4.02
C GLY A 202 9.74 -16.26 2.65
N LYS A 203 8.72 -15.88 1.88
CA LYS A 203 8.44 -16.43 0.54
C LYS A 203 8.07 -15.32 -0.42
N GLU A 204 8.46 -15.48 -1.67
CA GLU A 204 7.92 -14.61 -2.71
C GLU A 204 6.43 -14.89 -2.93
N PRO A 205 5.64 -13.85 -3.26
CA PRO A 205 4.23 -14.05 -3.60
C PRO A 205 4.10 -14.86 -4.89
N GLU A 206 3.09 -15.70 -4.92
CA GLU A 206 2.69 -16.39 -6.14
C GLU A 206 1.89 -15.42 -7.02
N TRP A 207 2.49 -15.01 -8.14
CA TRP A 207 1.89 -14.03 -9.05
C TRP A 207 0.95 -14.71 -10.04
N ILE A 208 -0.25 -14.14 -10.16
CA ILE A 208 -1.16 -14.51 -11.27
C ILE A 208 -0.59 -13.86 -12.55
N PRO A 209 -0.36 -14.63 -13.60
CA PRO A 209 0.13 -14.09 -14.86
C PRO A 209 -0.77 -12.99 -15.41
N ALA A 210 -0.18 -11.96 -16.00
CA ALA A 210 -0.93 -10.96 -16.74
C ALA A 210 -1.63 -11.65 -17.94
N ARG A 211 -2.87 -11.22 -18.21
CA ARG A 211 -3.63 -11.72 -19.34
C ARG A 211 -3.24 -10.92 -20.58
N GLN A 212 -2.77 -11.60 -21.60
CA GLN A 212 -2.60 -10.98 -22.91
C GLN A 212 -3.93 -11.00 -23.64
N ILE A 213 -4.43 -9.82 -23.96
CA ILE A 213 -5.65 -9.62 -24.74
C ILE A 213 -5.34 -8.67 -25.89
N THR A 214 -5.95 -8.95 -27.03
CA THR A 214 -5.89 -8.05 -28.19
C THR A 214 -7.28 -7.50 -28.41
N LEU A 215 -7.40 -6.17 -28.36
CA LEU A 215 -8.65 -5.46 -28.53
C LEU A 215 -8.62 -4.63 -29.81
N LYS A 216 -9.78 -4.50 -30.44
CA LYS A 216 -10.00 -3.53 -31.52
C LYS A 216 -10.68 -2.32 -30.92
N SER A 217 -10.11 -1.14 -31.16
CA SER A 217 -10.71 0.12 -30.77
C SER A 217 -11.90 0.49 -31.68
N ALA A 218 -12.70 1.45 -31.22
CA ALA A 218 -13.85 1.97 -31.97
C ALA A 218 -13.47 2.55 -33.35
N ASP A 219 -12.24 3.03 -33.49
CA ASP A 219 -11.65 3.53 -34.75
C ASP A 219 -10.93 2.45 -35.57
N GLY A 220 -11.04 1.18 -35.16
CA GLY A 220 -10.54 0.01 -35.90
C GLY A 220 -9.08 -0.32 -35.70
N GLN A 221 -8.36 0.40 -34.82
CA GLN A 221 -6.98 0.08 -34.49
C GLN A 221 -6.90 -1.16 -33.60
N THR A 222 -5.85 -1.94 -33.73
CA THR A 222 -5.56 -3.08 -32.86
C THR A 222 -4.59 -2.61 -31.75
N VAL A 223 -4.96 -2.83 -30.50
CA VAL A 223 -4.17 -2.48 -29.32
C VAL A 223 -4.02 -3.72 -28.44
#